data_84142dc675272b84f8bd4805c2bedabf
#
_entry.id   84142dc675272b84f8bd4805c2bedabf
#
_cell.length_a   1.000
_cell.length_b   1.000
_cell.length_c   1.000
_cell.angle_alpha   90.00
_cell.angle_beta   90.00
_cell.angle_gamma   90.00
#
_symmetry.space_group_name_H-M   'P 1'
#
loop_
_entity.id
_entity.type
_entity.pdbx_description
1 polymer ?
#
loop_
_entity_poly.entity_id
_entity_poly.type
_entity_poly.pdbx_seq_one_letter_code
_entity_poly.pdbx_strand_id
1 'polypeptide(L)'
;MELKSYQQQVITDLELFLEYLQKYPKPATAFKHYWEDKVGPYELKLDGTYSGMGPYKDNILKTPHIAIKVPTAGGKTFVACNAIHSILSTYDSSRPKAVVWLVPWSNLLQQTASSLSDSSH
;
A
#
# COMPACT_ATOMS: atom_id res chain seq x y z
N MET A 1 -5.83 20.11 0.78
CA MET A 1 -4.46 19.91 0.28
C MET A 1 -4.49 18.86 -0.81
N GLU A 2 -3.89 19.15 -1.94
CA GLU A 2 -3.88 18.23 -3.07
C GLU A 2 -2.63 17.36 -3.06
N LEU A 3 -2.76 16.15 -3.62
CA LEU A 3 -1.63 15.24 -3.78
C LEU A 3 -0.68 15.76 -4.85
N LYS A 4 0.62 15.74 -4.55
CA LYS A 4 1.66 15.98 -5.56
C LYS A 4 1.70 14.79 -6.52
N SER A 5 2.32 14.99 -7.70
CA SER A 5 2.32 13.96 -8.75
C SER A 5 2.89 12.61 -8.26
N TYR A 6 3.99 12.61 -7.51
CA TYR A 6 4.55 11.36 -7.01
C TYR A 6 3.66 10.72 -5.92
N GLN A 7 2.99 11.52 -5.12
CA GLN A 7 2.04 11.03 -4.12
C GLN A 7 0.82 10.40 -4.81
N GLN A 8 0.33 11.06 -5.85
CA GLN A 8 -0.77 10.52 -6.64
C GLN A 8 -0.38 9.20 -7.31
N GLN A 9 0.87 9.08 -7.78
CA GLN A 9 1.35 7.84 -8.36
C GLN A 9 1.36 6.70 -7.34
N VAL A 10 1.77 6.96 -6.10
CA VAL A 10 1.72 5.97 -5.02
C VAL A 10 0.29 5.48 -4.79
N ILE A 11 -0.65 6.40 -4.70
CA ILE A 11 -2.06 6.06 -4.47
C ILE A 11 -2.63 5.29 -5.67
N THR A 12 -2.32 5.71 -6.89
CA THR A 12 -2.75 5.02 -8.10
C THR A 12 -2.22 3.59 -8.14
N ASP A 13 -0.95 3.39 -7.79
CA ASP A 13 -0.34 2.06 -7.74
C ASP A 13 -1.00 1.19 -6.67
N LEU A 14 -1.30 1.76 -5.51
CA LEU A 14 -2.01 1.06 -4.45
C LEU A 14 -3.41 0.64 -4.89
N GLU A 15 -4.16 1.56 -5.48
CA GLU A 15 -5.52 1.28 -5.95
C GLU A 15 -5.53 0.18 -7.01
N LEU A 16 -4.54 0.19 -7.91
CA LEU A 16 -4.38 -0.87 -8.90
C LEU A 16 -4.12 -2.22 -8.22
N PHE A 17 -3.24 -2.27 -7.23
CA PHE A 17 -2.99 -3.49 -6.48
C PHE A 17 -4.25 -3.98 -5.75
N LEU A 18 -5.05 -3.07 -5.20
CA LEU A 18 -6.31 -3.44 -4.56
C LEU A 18 -7.30 -4.07 -5.55
N GLU A 19 -7.30 -3.60 -6.81
CA GLU A 19 -8.09 -4.25 -7.87
C GLU A 19 -7.63 -5.69 -8.11
N TYR A 20 -6.31 -5.91 -8.13
CA TYR A 20 -5.77 -7.27 -8.27
C TYR A 20 -6.15 -8.15 -7.08
N LEU A 21 -6.18 -7.59 -5.85
CA LEU A 21 -6.61 -8.34 -4.67
C LEU A 21 -8.10 -8.75 -4.74
N GLN A 22 -8.93 -7.93 -5.37
CA GLN A 22 -10.33 -8.29 -5.58
C GLN A 22 -10.48 -9.40 -6.62
N LYS A 23 -9.66 -9.36 -7.67
CA LYS A 23 -9.66 -10.38 -8.72
C LYS A 23 -9.01 -11.68 -8.26
N TYR A 24 -7.94 -11.58 -7.48
CA TYR A 24 -7.17 -12.73 -6.97
C TYR A 24 -7.15 -12.63 -5.44
N PRO A 25 -8.07 -13.29 -4.73
CA PRO A 25 -8.19 -13.14 -3.27
C PRO A 25 -6.97 -13.55 -2.45
N LYS A 26 -6.11 -14.42 -3.00
CA LYS A 26 -4.85 -14.77 -2.34
C LYS A 26 -3.82 -13.66 -2.57
N PRO A 27 -3.28 -13.03 -1.51
CA PRO A 27 -2.33 -11.91 -1.68
C PRO A 27 -1.11 -12.27 -2.52
N ALA A 28 -0.56 -13.46 -2.36
CA ALA A 28 0.60 -13.89 -3.15
C ALA A 28 0.28 -13.97 -4.65
N THR A 29 -0.91 -14.44 -5.01
CA THR A 29 -1.36 -14.52 -6.39
C THR A 29 -1.59 -13.14 -6.99
N ALA A 30 -2.23 -12.25 -6.24
CA ALA A 30 -2.46 -10.87 -6.66
C ALA A 30 -1.13 -10.14 -6.88
N PHE A 31 -0.18 -10.30 -5.96
CA PHE A 31 1.14 -9.70 -6.05
C PHE A 31 1.90 -10.20 -7.29
N LYS A 32 1.84 -11.50 -7.55
CA LYS A 32 2.49 -12.09 -8.71
C LYS A 32 1.96 -11.49 -10.02
N HIS A 33 0.64 -11.47 -10.19
CA HIS A 33 0.04 -10.93 -11.41
C HIS A 33 0.28 -9.43 -11.56
N TYR A 34 0.19 -8.67 -10.46
CA TYR A 34 0.44 -7.24 -10.48
C TYR A 34 1.86 -6.92 -11.00
N TRP A 35 2.86 -7.60 -10.46
CA TRP A 35 4.24 -7.31 -10.85
C TRP A 35 4.64 -7.92 -12.19
N GLU A 36 4.05 -9.06 -12.58
CA GLU A 36 4.27 -9.61 -13.93
C GLU A 36 3.74 -8.64 -14.99
N ASP A 37 2.60 -8.02 -14.73
CA ASP A 37 2.02 -7.05 -15.68
C ASP A 37 2.80 -5.73 -15.67
N LYS A 38 3.36 -5.32 -14.55
CA LYS A 38 4.10 -4.07 -14.44
C LYS A 38 5.56 -4.15 -14.88
N VAL A 39 6.26 -5.19 -14.50
CA VAL A 39 7.72 -5.29 -14.61
C VAL A 39 8.16 -6.52 -15.38
N GLY A 40 7.30 -7.51 -15.48
CA GLY A 40 7.62 -8.79 -16.09
C GLY A 40 7.84 -9.90 -15.06
N PRO A 41 7.93 -11.16 -15.54
CA PRO A 41 8.07 -12.30 -14.65
C PRO A 41 9.38 -12.28 -13.87
N TYR A 42 9.34 -12.85 -12.67
CA TYR A 42 10.51 -13.02 -11.83
C TYR A 42 11.37 -14.14 -12.37
N GLU A 43 12.60 -13.83 -12.74
CA GLU A 43 13.54 -14.79 -13.33
C GLU A 43 14.94 -14.60 -12.76
N LEU A 44 15.62 -15.71 -12.45
CA LEU A 44 17.03 -15.71 -12.08
C LEU A 44 17.87 -15.65 -13.36
N LYS A 45 18.73 -14.65 -13.44
CA LYS A 45 19.65 -14.50 -14.58
C LYS A 45 20.93 -15.27 -14.36
N LEU A 46 21.66 -15.52 -15.46
CA LEU A 46 22.92 -16.27 -15.42
C LEU A 46 24.02 -15.60 -14.59
N ASP A 47 23.96 -14.27 -14.45
CA ASP A 47 24.92 -13.50 -13.65
C ASP A 47 24.61 -13.50 -12.14
N GLY A 48 23.57 -14.20 -11.71
CA GLY A 48 23.16 -14.26 -10.32
C GLY A 48 22.18 -13.15 -9.90
N THR A 49 21.85 -12.25 -10.81
CA THR A 49 20.83 -11.21 -10.54
C THR A 49 19.44 -11.71 -10.91
N TYR A 50 18.42 -10.93 -10.54
CA TYR A 50 17.04 -11.26 -10.83
C TYR A 50 16.39 -10.17 -11.68
N SER A 51 15.51 -10.57 -12.57
CA SER A 51 14.58 -9.66 -13.25
C SER A 51 13.20 -9.76 -12.61
N GLY A 52 12.42 -8.69 -12.71
CA GLY A 52 11.10 -8.65 -12.11
C GLY A 52 11.14 -8.44 -10.59
N MET A 53 9.99 -8.56 -9.97
CA MET A 53 9.86 -8.43 -8.53
C MET A 53 9.97 -9.79 -7.86
N GLY A 54 10.73 -9.85 -6.75
CA GLY A 54 10.86 -11.08 -5.97
C GLY A 54 9.53 -11.57 -5.39
N PRO A 55 9.49 -12.82 -4.93
CA PRO A 55 8.23 -13.40 -4.44
C PRO A 55 7.66 -12.65 -3.24
N TYR A 56 6.35 -12.61 -3.19
CA TYR A 56 5.61 -12.04 -2.08
C TYR A 56 5.82 -12.84 -0.80
N LYS A 57 5.94 -12.13 0.31
CA LYS A 57 6.05 -12.75 1.64
C LYS A 57 5.05 -12.11 2.58
N ASP A 58 4.35 -12.92 3.37
CA ASP A 58 3.49 -12.44 4.43
C ASP A 58 3.78 -13.20 5.73
N ASN A 59 3.52 -12.53 6.85
CA ASN A 59 3.65 -13.13 8.17
C ASN A 59 2.30 -13.61 8.71
N ILE A 60 1.21 -13.07 8.17
CA ILE A 60 -0.15 -13.46 8.53
C ILE A 60 -0.81 -13.97 7.26
N LEU A 61 -1.12 -15.25 7.26
CA LEU A 61 -1.66 -15.93 6.10
C LEU A 61 -2.96 -15.28 5.62
N LYS A 62 -3.10 -15.09 4.31
CA LYS A 62 -4.26 -14.49 3.66
C LYS A 62 -4.49 -13.01 3.99
N THR A 63 -3.57 -12.37 4.70
CA THR A 63 -3.65 -10.95 5.00
C THR A 63 -2.65 -10.20 4.11
N PRO A 64 -3.07 -9.26 3.26
CA PRO A 64 -2.15 -8.51 2.42
C PRO A 64 -1.16 -7.69 3.25
N HIS A 65 0.11 -7.74 2.87
CA HIS A 65 1.17 -6.94 3.46
C HIS A 65 1.71 -6.02 2.39
N ILE A 66 1.58 -4.72 2.59
CA ILE A 66 1.97 -3.70 1.62
C ILE A 66 2.94 -2.73 2.30
N ALA A 67 4.09 -2.52 1.67
CA ALA A 67 5.06 -1.52 2.11
C ALA A 67 5.14 -0.42 1.04
N ILE A 68 5.01 0.82 1.48
CA ILE A 68 5.13 1.98 0.61
C ILE A 68 6.30 2.82 1.11
N LYS A 69 7.29 3.02 0.26
CA LYS A 69 8.46 3.81 0.60
C LYS A 69 8.33 5.19 -0.02
N VAL A 70 8.35 6.21 0.84
CA VAL A 70 8.22 7.62 0.44
C VAL A 70 9.41 8.38 1.00
N PRO A 71 10.01 9.33 0.25
CA PRO A 71 11.11 10.14 0.77
C PRO A 71 10.74 10.88 2.06
N THR A 72 11.75 11.19 2.89
CA THR A 72 11.55 11.82 4.20
C THR A 72 10.70 13.09 4.14
N ALA A 73 10.89 13.92 3.13
CA ALA A 73 10.10 15.15 2.95
C ALA A 73 8.87 14.94 2.05
N GLY A 74 8.43 13.69 1.87
CA GLY A 74 7.40 13.32 0.90
C GLY A 74 5.97 13.35 1.39
N GLY A 75 5.71 13.81 2.63
CA GLY A 75 4.35 13.85 3.17
C GLY A 75 3.78 12.47 3.47
N LYS A 76 4.54 11.63 4.17
CA LYS A 76 4.16 10.23 4.46
C LYS A 76 2.81 10.10 5.12
N THR A 77 2.53 10.95 6.11
CA THR A 77 1.25 10.91 6.83
C THR A 77 0.08 11.24 5.89
N PHE A 78 0.27 12.22 5.02
CA PHE A 78 -0.75 12.60 4.05
C PHE A 78 -1.02 11.48 3.05
N VAL A 79 0.05 10.85 2.54
CA VAL A 79 -0.08 9.68 1.66
C VAL A 79 -0.79 8.54 2.39
N ALA A 80 -0.42 8.28 3.65
CA ALA A 80 -1.03 7.21 4.43
C ALA A 80 -2.53 7.45 4.68
N CYS A 81 -2.94 8.68 4.95
CA CYS A 81 -4.36 9.02 5.12
C CYS A 81 -5.14 8.75 3.83
N ASN A 82 -4.59 9.12 2.69
CA ASN A 82 -5.21 8.84 1.39
C ASN A 82 -5.23 7.34 1.10
N ALA A 83 -4.18 6.61 1.47
CA ALA A 83 -4.12 5.16 1.31
C ALA A 83 -5.21 4.47 2.14
N ILE A 84 -5.40 4.88 3.38
CA ILE A 84 -6.48 4.36 4.24
C ILE A 84 -7.83 4.58 3.58
N HIS A 85 -8.08 5.76 3.04
CA HIS A 85 -9.32 6.07 2.35
C HIS A 85 -9.55 5.12 1.17
N SER A 86 -8.54 4.92 0.34
CA SER A 86 -8.62 4.02 -0.81
C SER A 86 -8.91 2.58 -0.38
N ILE A 87 -8.23 2.11 0.69
CA ILE A 87 -8.43 0.75 1.20
C ILE A 87 -9.85 0.58 1.74
N LEU A 88 -10.32 1.51 2.57
CA LEU A 88 -11.65 1.41 3.16
C LEU A 88 -12.75 1.52 2.11
N SER A 89 -12.53 2.29 1.06
CA SER A 89 -13.50 2.43 -0.04
C SER A 89 -13.57 1.18 -0.92
N THR A 90 -12.49 0.39 -0.97
CA THR A 90 -12.41 -0.81 -1.80
C THR A 90 -13.12 -1.99 -1.15
N TYR A 91 -13.01 -2.13 0.17
CA TYR A 91 -13.59 -3.26 0.88
C TYR A 91 -15.05 -3.02 1.23
N ASP A 92 -15.77 -4.14 1.44
CA ASP A 92 -17.21 -4.15 1.71
C ASP A 92 -17.58 -3.25 2.89
N SER A 93 -18.45 -2.26 2.64
CA SER A 93 -18.91 -1.31 3.65
C SER A 93 -19.91 -1.93 4.65
N SER A 94 -20.43 -3.13 4.39
CA SER A 94 -21.35 -3.81 5.30
C SER A 94 -20.70 -4.31 6.58
N ARG A 95 -19.35 -4.38 6.60
CA ARG A 95 -18.60 -4.86 7.76
C ARG A 95 -17.98 -3.68 8.52
N PRO A 96 -17.96 -3.73 9.87
CA PRO A 96 -17.22 -2.74 10.64
C PRO A 96 -15.75 -2.73 10.26
N LYS A 97 -15.16 -1.55 10.22
CA LYS A 97 -13.75 -1.38 9.87
C LYS A 97 -13.05 -0.61 10.97
N ALA A 98 -11.82 -0.99 11.27
CA ALA A 98 -10.99 -0.31 12.25
C ALA A 98 -9.60 -0.08 11.66
N VAL A 99 -8.96 1.02 12.04
CA VAL A 99 -7.59 1.35 11.65
C VAL A 99 -6.75 1.44 12.90
N VAL A 100 -5.64 0.69 12.91
CA VAL A 100 -4.65 0.78 13.98
C VAL A 100 -3.44 1.49 13.43
N TRP A 101 -3.07 2.62 14.07
CA TRP A 101 -1.95 3.44 13.65
C TRP A 101 -0.82 3.32 14.66
N LEU A 102 0.32 2.81 14.20
CA LEU A 102 1.48 2.59 15.05
C LEU A 102 2.59 3.56 14.68
N VAL A 103 3.08 4.32 15.66
CA VAL A 103 4.18 5.26 15.49
C VAL A 103 5.20 5.05 16.60
N PRO A 104 6.52 5.24 16.33
CA PRO A 104 7.56 4.95 17.32
C PRO A 104 7.69 5.99 18.44
N TRP A 105 7.19 7.22 18.24
CA TRP A 105 7.34 8.30 19.22
C TRP A 105 6.04 9.06 19.39
N SER A 106 5.85 9.59 20.62
CA SER A 106 4.62 10.30 20.99
C SER A 106 4.37 11.57 20.18
N ASN A 107 5.41 12.31 19.81
CA ASN A 107 5.25 13.51 18.97
C ASN A 107 4.74 13.16 17.58
N LEU A 108 5.18 12.05 17.00
CA LEU A 108 4.64 11.57 15.73
C LEU A 108 3.20 11.13 15.87
N LEU A 109 2.84 10.55 17.02
CA LEU A 109 1.47 10.16 17.31
C LEU A 109 0.54 11.38 17.31
N GLN A 110 0.95 12.48 17.94
CA GLN A 110 0.18 13.72 17.96
C GLN A 110 0.00 14.30 16.57
N GLN A 111 1.06 14.35 15.76
CA GLN A 111 0.98 14.81 14.37
C GLN A 111 0.03 13.95 13.54
N THR A 112 0.10 12.64 13.71
CA THR A 112 -0.76 11.71 13.00
C THR A 112 -2.22 11.88 13.39
N ALA A 113 -2.51 12.00 14.69
CA ALA A 113 -3.85 12.21 15.19
C ALA A 113 -4.46 13.51 14.63
N SER A 114 -3.66 14.58 14.59
CA SER A 114 -4.08 15.85 14.02
C SER A 114 -4.40 15.72 12.52
N SER A 115 -3.52 15.05 11.76
CA SER A 115 -3.72 14.83 10.34
C SER A 115 -4.97 14.00 10.05
N LEU A 116 -5.23 12.98 10.85
CA LEU A 116 -6.42 12.14 10.69
C LEU A 116 -7.70 12.89 11.06
N SER A 117 -7.64 13.75 12.06
CA SER A 117 -8.77 14.59 12.47
C SER A 117 -9.14 15.62 11.41
N ASP A 118 -8.12 16.21 10.76
CA ASP A 118 -8.30 17.22 9.73
C ASP A 118 -8.65 16.60 8.37
N SER A 119 -8.48 15.30 8.22
CA SER A 119 -8.80 14.66 6.96
C SER A 119 -10.32 14.59 6.76
N SER A 120 -10.79 15.20 5.71
CA SER A 120 -12.22 15.27 5.34
C SER A 120 -12.65 14.05 4.54
N HIS A 121 -12.26 12.91 5.00
CA HIS A 121 -12.60 11.65 4.31
C HIS A 121 -13.97 11.15 4.70
#